data_1913c19c2bfac2bbd9b7a6598f97d9f3
#
_entry.id   1913c19c2bfac2bbd9b7a6598f97d9f3
#
_cell.length_a   1.000
_cell.length_b   1.000
_cell.length_c   1.000
_cell.angle_alpha   90.00
_cell.angle_beta   90.00
_cell.angle_gamma   90.00
#
_symmetry.space_group_name_H-M   'P 1'
#
loop_
_entity.id
_entity.type
_entity.pdbx_description
1 polymer ?
#
loop_
_entity_poly.entity_id
_entity_poly.type
_entity_poly.pdbx_seq_one_letter_code
_entity_poly.pdbx_strand_id
1 'polypeptide(L)'
;ALSMEQDRRSPHHYFNSVKEVTGKVFVDVGCAEGYSSLEIIEEAKHVYLFEQDEQWLEAIRATFEPWQNKVTIVQKYVSDHNSSREQTLDDFFNNQTEEHLFLKMDIEGAERHALAGCKNLFQNCQKLDFAICTYHLHDDEAVISAFLDKHNCIYTNQKGFFRHKIRSVVMRGSKS
;
A
#
# COMPACT_ATOMS: atom_id res chain seq x y z
N ALA A 1 -7.04 19.51 -1.45
CA ALA A 1 -6.51 18.25 -1.98
C ALA A 1 -6.95 17.07 -1.11
N LEU A 2 -6.60 17.04 0.16
CA LEU A 2 -6.93 15.94 1.10
C LEU A 2 -8.41 15.52 1.09
N SER A 3 -9.37 16.46 1.05
CA SER A 3 -10.81 16.12 1.05
C SER A 3 -11.27 15.38 -0.23
N MET A 4 -10.55 15.51 -1.32
CA MET A 4 -10.90 14.80 -2.57
C MET A 4 -10.36 13.36 -2.58
N GLU A 5 -9.21 13.11 -1.97
CA GLU A 5 -8.62 11.78 -1.88
C GLU A 5 -9.36 10.89 -0.86
N GLN A 6 -9.91 11.51 0.17
CA GLN A 6 -10.67 10.82 1.23
C GLN A 6 -12.15 10.53 0.86
N ASP A 7 -12.70 11.13 -0.21
CA ASP A 7 -14.07 10.82 -0.65
C ASP A 7 -14.10 9.40 -1.25
N ARG A 8 -14.95 8.53 -0.70
CA ARG A 8 -15.12 7.13 -1.17
C ARG A 8 -15.48 7.00 -2.65
N ARG A 9 -15.94 8.06 -3.27
CA ARG A 9 -16.23 8.13 -4.72
C ARG A 9 -15.01 8.58 -5.53
N SER A 10 -13.94 8.97 -4.86
CA SER A 10 -12.73 9.42 -5.54
C SER A 10 -12.04 8.25 -6.23
N PRO A 11 -11.56 8.42 -7.47
CA PRO A 11 -10.73 7.43 -8.13
C PRO A 11 -9.35 7.24 -7.45
N HIS A 12 -8.99 8.11 -6.50
CA HIS A 12 -7.79 7.97 -5.67
C HIS A 12 -7.99 7.06 -4.46
N HIS A 13 -9.22 6.61 -4.19
CA HIS A 13 -9.50 5.75 -3.05
C HIS A 13 -8.96 4.34 -3.29
N TYR A 14 -8.36 3.72 -2.26
CA TYR A 14 -7.63 2.45 -2.38
C TYR A 14 -8.53 1.21 -2.38
N PHE A 15 -9.76 1.32 -1.88
CA PHE A 15 -10.75 0.23 -1.83
C PHE A 15 -12.16 0.77 -2.05
N ASN A 16 -13.08 -0.03 -2.61
CA ASN A 16 -14.47 0.40 -2.78
C ASN A 16 -15.26 0.25 -1.48
N SER A 17 -14.83 -0.65 -0.61
CA SER A 17 -15.46 -0.94 0.68
C SER A 17 -14.43 -1.43 1.68
N VAL A 18 -14.57 -1.02 2.93
CA VAL A 18 -13.76 -1.52 4.05
C VAL A 18 -13.81 -3.05 4.17
N LYS A 19 -14.88 -3.68 3.67
CA LYS A 19 -15.03 -5.14 3.64
C LYS A 19 -14.04 -5.85 2.74
N GLU A 20 -13.42 -5.15 1.80
CA GLU A 20 -12.36 -5.73 0.96
C GLU A 20 -11.13 -6.15 1.77
N VAL A 21 -10.95 -5.61 2.98
CA VAL A 21 -9.84 -5.96 3.88
C VAL A 21 -10.26 -6.85 5.06
N THR A 22 -11.54 -7.27 5.12
CA THR A 22 -12.03 -8.10 6.24
C THR A 22 -11.21 -9.39 6.39
N GLY A 23 -10.61 -9.56 7.56
CA GLY A 23 -9.80 -10.72 7.91
C GLY A 23 -8.42 -10.80 7.24
N LYS A 24 -8.03 -9.79 6.46
CA LYS A 24 -6.72 -9.72 5.80
C LYS A 24 -5.70 -8.98 6.66
N VAL A 25 -4.44 -9.23 6.38
CA VAL A 25 -3.34 -8.37 6.86
C VAL A 25 -3.22 -7.19 5.90
N PHE A 26 -3.40 -5.99 6.41
CA PHE A 26 -3.28 -4.76 5.65
C PHE A 26 -1.87 -4.19 5.79
N VAL A 27 -1.23 -3.93 4.66
CA VAL A 27 0.13 -3.37 4.58
C VAL A 27 0.03 -2.00 3.95
N ASP A 28 0.17 -0.96 4.77
CA ASP A 28 0.11 0.44 4.36
C ASP A 28 1.52 0.98 4.16
N VAL A 29 1.95 1.05 2.92
CA VAL A 29 3.27 1.59 2.54
C VAL A 29 3.14 3.06 2.20
N GLY A 30 3.73 3.91 3.05
CA GLY A 30 3.53 5.36 3.04
C GLY A 30 2.19 5.73 3.66
N CYS A 31 2.06 5.44 4.96
CA CYS A 31 0.77 5.65 5.63
C CYS A 31 0.51 7.11 6.04
N ALA A 32 1.53 8.00 6.03
CA ALA A 32 1.44 9.38 6.49
C ALA A 32 0.69 9.48 7.85
N GLU A 33 -0.43 10.18 7.93
CA GLU A 33 -1.26 10.27 9.16
C GLU A 33 -2.05 8.99 9.47
N GLY A 34 -2.01 7.97 8.61
CA GLY A 34 -2.68 6.69 8.81
C GLY A 34 -4.18 6.67 8.51
N TYR A 35 -4.70 7.63 7.76
CA TYR A 35 -6.14 7.76 7.49
C TYR A 35 -6.74 6.49 6.88
N SER A 36 -6.13 5.95 5.81
CA SER A 36 -6.62 4.74 5.14
C SER A 36 -6.63 3.54 6.08
N SER A 37 -5.62 3.41 6.92
CA SER A 37 -5.51 2.34 7.91
C SER A 37 -6.52 2.49 9.03
N LEU A 38 -6.81 3.72 9.46
CA LEU A 38 -7.83 3.97 10.48
C LEU A 38 -9.24 3.61 9.96
N GLU A 39 -9.52 3.86 8.68
CA GLU A 39 -10.83 3.54 8.08
C GLU A 39 -11.13 2.03 8.11
N ILE A 40 -10.09 1.18 8.02
CA ILE A 40 -10.24 -0.28 7.90
C ILE A 40 -9.85 -1.05 9.17
N ILE A 41 -9.44 -0.36 10.23
CA ILE A 41 -8.80 -0.99 11.39
C ILE A 41 -9.67 -2.07 12.05
N GLU A 42 -10.98 -1.89 12.08
CA GLU A 42 -11.88 -2.88 12.68
C GLU A 42 -12.01 -4.15 11.83
N GLU A 43 -11.91 -4.02 10.51
CA GLU A 43 -12.07 -5.11 9.56
C GLU A 43 -10.79 -5.93 9.36
N ALA A 44 -9.62 -5.31 9.40
CA ALA A 44 -8.35 -5.97 9.17
C ALA A 44 -7.98 -6.97 10.28
N LYS A 45 -7.29 -8.06 9.94
CA LYS A 45 -6.71 -9.01 10.89
C LYS A 45 -5.53 -8.38 11.63
N HIS A 46 -4.65 -7.71 10.91
CA HIS A 46 -3.48 -6.98 11.40
C HIS A 46 -3.15 -5.84 10.44
N VAL A 47 -2.51 -4.78 10.92
CA VAL A 47 -2.10 -3.63 10.11
C VAL A 47 -0.61 -3.36 10.31
N TYR A 48 0.16 -3.35 9.22
CA TYR A 48 1.52 -2.86 9.19
C TYR A 48 1.54 -1.45 8.59
N LEU A 49 2.04 -0.48 9.35
CA LEU A 49 2.19 0.91 8.94
C LEU A 49 3.66 1.20 8.66
N PHE A 50 4.02 1.36 7.39
CA PHE A 50 5.36 1.79 7.00
C PHE A 50 5.36 3.30 6.81
N GLU A 51 6.05 4.01 7.70
CA GLU A 51 6.24 5.44 7.64
C GLU A 51 7.62 5.82 8.20
N GLN A 52 8.40 6.56 7.43
CA GLN A 52 9.74 6.94 7.84
C GLN A 52 9.80 8.35 8.40
N ASP A 53 8.89 9.24 7.99
CA ASP A 53 8.91 10.63 8.41
C ASP A 53 8.49 10.78 9.88
N GLU A 54 9.43 11.24 10.70
CA GLU A 54 9.23 11.39 12.14
C GLU A 54 8.08 12.32 12.51
N GLN A 55 7.72 13.26 11.63
CA GLN A 55 6.60 14.18 11.87
C GLN A 55 5.25 13.45 12.03
N TRP A 56 5.09 12.28 11.39
CA TRP A 56 3.86 11.49 11.46
C TRP A 56 3.85 10.49 12.61
N LEU A 57 5.02 10.04 13.05
CA LEU A 57 5.12 8.90 13.99
C LEU A 57 4.43 9.12 15.32
N GLU A 58 4.51 10.34 15.89
CA GLU A 58 3.84 10.65 17.15
C GLU A 58 2.32 10.59 16.98
N ALA A 59 1.79 11.21 15.92
CA ALA A 59 0.36 11.20 15.60
C ALA A 59 -0.15 9.77 15.33
N ILE A 60 0.58 8.97 14.56
CA ILE A 60 0.24 7.57 14.27
C ILE A 60 0.20 6.75 15.56
N ARG A 61 1.22 6.86 16.42
CA ARG A 61 1.25 6.13 17.71
C ARG A 61 0.07 6.49 18.59
N ALA A 62 -0.27 7.78 18.69
CA ALA A 62 -1.41 8.23 19.46
C ALA A 62 -2.74 7.76 18.86
N THR A 63 -2.89 7.85 17.55
CA THR A 63 -4.09 7.43 16.82
C THR A 63 -4.38 5.95 17.00
N PHE A 64 -3.34 5.09 16.87
CA PHE A 64 -3.50 3.64 16.91
C PHE A 64 -3.24 3.01 18.29
N GLU A 65 -3.06 3.80 19.34
CA GLU A 65 -2.90 3.29 20.70
C GLU A 65 -4.02 2.32 21.13
N PRO A 66 -5.32 2.55 20.83
CA PRO A 66 -6.39 1.60 21.17
C PRO A 66 -6.25 0.23 20.49
N TRP A 67 -5.50 0.13 19.39
CA TRP A 67 -5.30 -1.09 18.59
C TRP A 67 -3.83 -1.56 18.58
N GLN A 68 -3.03 -1.21 19.59
CA GLN A 68 -1.61 -1.55 19.68
C GLN A 68 -1.30 -3.07 19.58
N ASN A 69 -2.27 -3.92 19.89
CA ASN A 69 -2.16 -5.37 19.73
C ASN A 69 -2.41 -5.86 18.27
N LYS A 70 -2.89 -4.98 17.42
CA LYS A 70 -3.32 -5.26 16.04
C LYS A 70 -2.54 -4.43 15.01
N VAL A 71 -1.75 -3.45 15.47
CA VAL A 71 -1.01 -2.53 14.61
C VAL A 71 0.49 -2.63 14.90
N THR A 72 1.28 -2.72 13.85
CA THR A 72 2.74 -2.64 13.90
C THR A 72 3.23 -1.46 13.09
N ILE A 73 3.90 -0.51 13.74
CA ILE A 73 4.50 0.65 13.07
C ILE A 73 5.96 0.33 12.75
N VAL A 74 6.30 0.44 11.47
CA VAL A 74 7.65 0.19 10.94
C VAL A 74 8.25 1.50 10.43
N GLN A 75 9.20 2.05 11.18
CA GLN A 75 9.88 3.30 10.83
C GLN A 75 10.97 3.07 9.80
N LYS A 76 10.57 2.74 8.57
CA LYS A 76 11.49 2.52 7.45
C LYS A 76 10.82 2.89 6.12
N TYR A 77 11.66 3.30 5.17
CA TYR A 77 11.26 3.32 3.77
C TYR A 77 11.12 1.89 3.24
N VAL A 78 10.09 1.63 2.45
CA VAL A 78 10.04 0.40 1.64
C VAL A 78 10.80 0.65 0.35
N SER A 79 11.77 -0.23 0.04
CA SER A 79 12.74 -0.04 -1.05
C SER A 79 13.11 -1.37 -1.70
N ASP A 80 14.02 -1.35 -2.67
CA ASP A 80 14.57 -2.52 -3.36
C ASP A 80 15.75 -3.18 -2.64
N HIS A 81 16.19 -2.63 -1.52
CA HIS A 81 17.28 -3.14 -0.68
C HIS A 81 17.04 -2.87 0.80
N ASN A 82 17.82 -3.54 1.65
CA ASN A 82 17.78 -3.37 3.09
C ASN A 82 18.94 -2.50 3.58
N SER A 83 18.63 -1.57 4.49
CA SER A 83 19.59 -0.74 5.19
C SER A 83 19.10 -0.41 6.61
N SER A 84 19.78 0.47 7.32
CA SER A 84 19.30 0.98 8.60
C SER A 84 17.95 1.72 8.46
N ARG A 85 17.67 2.33 7.30
CA ARG A 85 16.47 3.14 7.03
C ARG A 85 15.52 2.52 6.00
N GLU A 86 15.92 1.45 5.32
CA GLU A 86 15.18 0.85 4.21
C GLU A 86 14.90 -0.62 4.47
N GLN A 87 13.80 -1.11 3.95
CA GLN A 87 13.33 -2.48 4.12
C GLN A 87 12.68 -2.97 2.81
N THR A 88 13.09 -4.14 2.34
CA THR A 88 12.32 -4.83 1.29
C THR A 88 11.13 -5.54 1.92
N LEU A 89 10.00 -5.57 1.23
CA LEU A 89 8.85 -6.37 1.69
C LEU A 89 9.13 -7.87 1.58
N ASP A 90 9.98 -8.28 0.64
CA ASP A 90 10.42 -9.66 0.50
C ASP A 90 11.11 -10.17 1.77
N ASP A 91 12.01 -9.38 2.34
CA ASP A 91 12.71 -9.75 3.57
C ASP A 91 11.80 -9.60 4.81
N PHE A 92 10.99 -8.57 4.85
CA PHE A 92 10.06 -8.34 5.95
C PHE A 92 9.07 -9.49 6.12
N PHE A 93 8.53 -10.03 5.01
CA PHE A 93 7.57 -11.14 5.00
C PHE A 93 8.21 -12.51 4.76
N ASN A 94 9.53 -12.64 4.67
CA ASN A 94 10.22 -13.88 4.30
C ASN A 94 9.89 -15.08 5.23
N ASN A 95 9.64 -14.82 6.52
CA ASN A 95 9.29 -15.84 7.50
C ASN A 95 7.84 -15.76 7.99
N GLN A 96 7.00 -14.97 7.32
CA GLN A 96 5.60 -14.81 7.70
C GLN A 96 4.71 -15.61 6.77
N THR A 97 3.85 -16.43 7.36
CA THR A 97 2.89 -17.31 6.65
C THR A 97 1.54 -16.63 6.51
N GLU A 98 1.54 -15.34 6.16
CA GLU A 98 0.27 -14.63 5.99
C GLU A 98 -0.44 -15.14 4.74
N GLU A 99 -1.63 -15.70 4.94
CA GLU A 99 -2.40 -16.35 3.88
C GLU A 99 -3.06 -15.34 2.92
N HIS A 100 -3.41 -14.14 3.43
CA HIS A 100 -4.09 -13.13 2.63
C HIS A 100 -3.66 -11.72 3.01
N LEU A 101 -2.98 -11.05 2.10
CA LEU A 101 -2.51 -9.68 2.26
C LEU A 101 -3.34 -8.71 1.42
N PHE A 102 -3.49 -7.49 1.91
CA PHE A 102 -3.87 -6.32 1.12
C PHE A 102 -2.74 -5.29 1.20
N LEU A 103 -2.07 -5.04 0.08
CA LEU A 103 -0.96 -4.09 -0.04
C LEU A 103 -1.45 -2.75 -0.60
N LYS A 104 -1.45 -1.69 0.22
CA LYS A 104 -1.60 -0.31 -0.26
C LYS A 104 -0.21 0.30 -0.41
N MET A 105 0.05 1.00 -1.52
CA MET A 105 1.32 1.65 -1.79
C MET A 105 1.11 3.05 -2.36
N ASP A 106 1.53 4.05 -1.58
CA ASP A 106 1.50 5.47 -1.95
C ASP A 106 2.70 6.16 -1.27
N ILE A 107 3.82 6.28 -1.98
CA ILE A 107 5.13 6.68 -1.46
C ILE A 107 5.85 7.71 -2.33
N GLU A 108 5.06 8.62 -2.89
CA GLU A 108 5.55 9.84 -3.52
C GLU A 108 6.59 9.61 -4.65
N GLY A 109 6.42 8.51 -5.42
CA GLY A 109 7.24 8.19 -6.60
C GLY A 109 8.31 7.13 -6.36
N ALA A 110 8.38 6.52 -5.17
CA ALA A 110 9.26 5.40 -4.87
C ALA A 110 8.60 4.01 -5.11
N GLU A 111 7.37 3.95 -5.66
CA GLU A 111 6.61 2.72 -5.88
C GLU A 111 7.40 1.68 -6.68
N ARG A 112 8.17 2.12 -7.67
CA ARG A 112 8.98 1.23 -8.52
C ARG A 112 10.09 0.52 -7.74
N HIS A 113 10.74 1.23 -6.82
CA HIS A 113 11.78 0.66 -5.94
C HIS A 113 11.15 -0.30 -4.94
N ALA A 114 10.03 0.09 -4.33
CA ALA A 114 9.29 -0.78 -3.43
C ALA A 114 8.82 -2.07 -4.12
N LEU A 115 8.28 -1.98 -5.35
CA LEU A 115 7.90 -3.14 -6.16
C LEU A 115 9.09 -4.03 -6.52
N ALA A 116 10.27 -3.44 -6.78
CA ALA A 116 11.48 -4.21 -7.01
C ALA A 116 11.92 -5.02 -5.77
N GLY A 117 11.56 -4.57 -4.56
CA GLY A 117 11.82 -5.22 -3.27
C GLY A 117 10.67 -6.12 -2.77
N CYS A 118 9.67 -6.41 -3.58
CA CYS A 118 8.54 -7.29 -3.20
C CYS A 118 8.19 -8.35 -4.26
N LYS A 119 9.18 -8.74 -5.09
CA LYS A 119 9.00 -9.73 -6.15
C LYS A 119 8.62 -11.11 -5.62
N ASN A 120 9.29 -11.54 -4.55
CA ASN A 120 9.00 -12.84 -3.92
C ASN A 120 7.65 -12.83 -3.23
N LEU A 121 7.26 -11.70 -2.62
CA LEU A 121 5.93 -11.52 -2.06
C LEU A 121 4.87 -11.71 -3.13
N PHE A 122 5.01 -11.06 -4.30
CA PHE A 122 4.10 -11.23 -5.44
C PHE A 122 4.13 -12.64 -6.04
N GLN A 123 5.25 -13.37 -5.94
CA GLN A 123 5.34 -14.75 -6.43
C GLN A 123 4.75 -15.78 -5.48
N ASN A 124 4.96 -15.63 -4.17
CA ASN A 124 4.79 -16.69 -3.18
C ASN A 124 3.59 -16.48 -2.27
N CYS A 125 3.05 -15.25 -2.13
CA CYS A 125 1.85 -15.01 -1.35
C CYS A 125 0.67 -15.78 -1.94
N GLN A 126 -0.08 -16.50 -1.11
CA GLN A 126 -1.22 -17.31 -1.57
C GLN A 126 -2.34 -16.45 -2.13
N LYS A 127 -2.63 -15.32 -1.47
CA LYS A 127 -3.63 -14.34 -1.92
C LYS A 127 -3.12 -12.95 -1.61
N LEU A 128 -2.92 -12.16 -2.64
CA LEU A 128 -2.48 -10.79 -2.54
C LEU A 128 -3.45 -9.87 -3.27
N ASP A 129 -4.13 -9.01 -2.53
CA ASP A 129 -4.83 -7.86 -3.11
C ASP A 129 -3.94 -6.63 -2.99
N PHE A 130 -4.11 -5.69 -3.91
CA PHE A 130 -3.28 -4.50 -3.90
C PHE A 130 -4.00 -3.25 -4.42
N ALA A 131 -3.52 -2.10 -3.96
CA ALA A 131 -3.84 -0.77 -4.49
C ALA A 131 -2.55 0.05 -4.54
N ILE A 132 -2.08 0.37 -5.74
CA ILE A 132 -0.78 1.02 -5.97
C ILE A 132 -1.01 2.34 -6.70
N CYS A 133 -0.49 3.44 -6.15
CA CYS A 133 -0.51 4.74 -6.80
C CYS A 133 0.35 4.76 -8.06
N THR A 134 -0.13 5.48 -9.11
CA THR A 134 0.50 5.50 -10.44
C THR A 134 0.60 6.90 -11.01
N TYR A 135 0.55 7.92 -10.16
CA TYR A 135 0.46 9.32 -10.63
C TYR A 135 1.68 10.18 -10.29
N HIS A 136 2.63 9.66 -9.53
CA HIS A 136 3.78 10.46 -9.09
C HIS A 136 4.76 10.73 -10.23
N LEU A 137 5.15 9.71 -11.00
CA LEU A 137 6.01 9.85 -12.16
C LEU A 137 5.19 9.74 -13.45
N HIS A 138 5.74 10.28 -14.54
CA HIS A 138 4.98 10.40 -15.81
C HIS A 138 4.69 9.07 -16.48
N ASP A 139 5.54 8.05 -16.26
CA ASP A 139 5.48 6.73 -16.86
C ASP A 139 5.16 5.60 -15.84
N ASP A 140 4.69 5.95 -14.63
CA ASP A 140 4.34 4.98 -13.59
C ASP A 140 3.32 3.96 -14.07
N GLU A 141 2.30 4.41 -14.80
CA GLU A 141 1.29 3.52 -15.37
C GLU A 141 1.91 2.38 -16.18
N ALA A 142 2.84 2.69 -17.07
CA ALA A 142 3.48 1.70 -17.94
C ALA A 142 4.42 0.78 -17.15
N VAL A 143 5.23 1.33 -16.24
CA VAL A 143 6.22 0.56 -15.46
C VAL A 143 5.54 -0.36 -14.46
N ILE A 144 4.52 0.13 -13.76
CA ILE A 144 3.79 -0.66 -12.77
C ILE A 144 2.94 -1.74 -13.46
N SER A 145 2.26 -1.43 -14.59
CA SER A 145 1.57 -2.43 -15.40
C SER A 145 2.52 -3.56 -15.83
N ALA A 146 3.69 -3.23 -16.36
CA ALA A 146 4.65 -4.25 -16.77
C ALA A 146 5.12 -5.16 -15.62
N PHE A 147 5.24 -4.62 -14.41
CA PHE A 147 5.52 -5.40 -13.21
C PHE A 147 4.35 -6.34 -12.89
N LEU A 148 3.13 -5.83 -12.85
CA LEU A 148 1.92 -6.60 -12.51
C LEU A 148 1.64 -7.71 -13.54
N ASP A 149 1.80 -7.43 -14.84
CA ASP A 149 1.66 -8.39 -15.94
C ASP A 149 2.68 -9.53 -15.79
N LYS A 150 3.93 -9.19 -15.49
CA LYS A 150 5.00 -10.18 -15.28
C LYS A 150 4.69 -11.14 -14.12
N HIS A 151 3.93 -10.68 -13.10
CA HIS A 151 3.54 -11.48 -11.95
C HIS A 151 2.15 -12.11 -12.10
N ASN A 152 1.54 -12.07 -13.31
CA ASN A 152 0.23 -12.63 -13.63
C ASN A 152 -0.90 -12.07 -12.74
N CYS A 153 -0.83 -10.78 -12.42
CA CYS A 153 -1.87 -10.12 -11.65
C CYS A 153 -3.08 -9.77 -12.53
N ILE A 154 -4.27 -9.80 -11.91
CA ILE A 154 -5.50 -9.27 -12.52
C ILE A 154 -5.75 -7.91 -11.88
N TYR A 155 -5.85 -6.85 -12.67
CA TYR A 155 -6.02 -5.50 -12.13
C TYR A 155 -6.88 -4.60 -13.02
N THR A 156 -7.37 -3.54 -12.41
CA THR A 156 -8.05 -2.43 -13.07
C THR A 156 -7.28 -1.14 -12.82
N ASN A 157 -7.35 -0.25 -13.78
CA ASN A 157 -6.68 1.04 -13.72
C ASN A 157 -7.72 2.14 -13.47
N GLN A 158 -7.72 2.70 -12.26
CA GLN A 158 -8.59 3.82 -11.90
C GLN A 158 -8.05 5.11 -12.54
N LYS A 159 -8.89 5.76 -13.34
CA LYS A 159 -8.54 7.05 -13.96
C LYS A 159 -9.11 8.19 -13.14
N GLY A 160 -8.27 9.14 -12.79
CA GLY A 160 -8.61 10.32 -12.02
C GLY A 160 -7.99 11.58 -12.60
N PHE A 161 -8.42 12.72 -12.06
CA PHE A 161 -7.90 14.01 -12.43
C PHE A 161 -6.70 14.37 -11.52
N PHE A 162 -5.53 14.54 -12.12
CA PHE A 162 -4.32 14.93 -11.41
C PHE A 162 -3.52 15.97 -12.22
N ARG A 163 -3.12 17.08 -11.60
CA ARG A 163 -2.35 18.17 -12.23
C ARG A 163 -2.89 18.57 -13.61
N HIS A 164 -4.22 18.84 -13.68
CA HIS A 164 -4.93 19.27 -14.90
C HIS A 164 -5.04 18.23 -16.03
N LYS A 165 -4.80 16.94 -15.74
CA LYS A 165 -4.95 15.85 -16.72
C LYS A 165 -5.69 14.67 -16.11
N ILE A 166 -6.48 13.98 -16.94
CA ILE A 166 -7.00 12.65 -16.61
C ILE A 166 -5.89 11.65 -16.88
N ARG A 167 -5.51 10.86 -15.86
CA ARG A 167 -4.49 9.82 -15.95
C ARG A 167 -4.81 8.67 -15.01
N SER A 168 -4.06 7.59 -15.10
CA SER A 168 -4.03 6.56 -14.08
C SER A 168 -3.66 7.17 -12.74
N VAL A 169 -4.42 6.85 -11.69
CA VAL A 169 -4.16 7.33 -10.33
C VAL A 169 -3.94 6.19 -9.36
N VAL A 170 -4.71 5.11 -9.45
CA VAL A 170 -4.53 3.90 -8.65
C VAL A 170 -4.75 2.66 -9.52
N MET A 171 -3.83 1.71 -9.48
CA MET A 171 -4.03 0.34 -9.97
C MET A 171 -4.49 -0.54 -8.81
N ARG A 172 -5.63 -1.20 -8.99
CA ARG A 172 -6.22 -2.08 -7.99
C ARG A 172 -6.42 -3.46 -8.57
N GLY A 173 -6.05 -4.47 -7.82
CA GLY A 173 -6.14 -5.83 -8.33
C GLY A 173 -5.79 -6.89 -7.31
N SER A 174 -5.60 -8.08 -7.83
CA SER A 174 -5.24 -9.25 -7.02
C SER A 174 -4.32 -10.19 -7.78
N LYS A 175 -3.65 -11.01 -7.02
CA LYS A 175 -2.96 -12.21 -7.45
C LYS A 175 -3.43 -13.39 -6.60
N SER A 176 -3.80 -14.46 -7.26
CA SER A 176 -4.19 -15.74 -6.66
C SER A 176 -3.30 -16.86 -7.17
#